data_bec3f699ff486a35f6a263a3ced21216
#
_entry.id   bec3f699ff486a35f6a263a3ced21216
#
_cell.length_a   1.000
_cell.length_b   1.000
_cell.length_c   1.000
_cell.angle_alpha   90.00
_cell.angle_beta   90.00
_cell.angle_gamma   90.00
#
_symmetry.space_group_name_H-M   'P 1'
#
loop_
_entity.id
_entity.type
_entity.pdbx_description
1 polymer ?
#
loop_
_entity_poly.entity_id
_entity_poly.type
_entity_poly.pdbx_seq_one_letter_code
_entity_poly.pdbx_strand_id
1 'polypeptide(L)'
;MDKILKQNPPKSPSQESENHLESEALMPCSEGLREILKAKFERGEIFASPQNAAREEIRAVAIGNFDGMHLGHQKLFENLGDHGAIIVVLTGVGSKLTPFAFRSAFTQKKIFYCELSKIKNLSGGEFIELLGQNFINLQKIVVGEDFRFGRDRACGVEFLQREFRGQTCVVGEFCLGGSGVHSSRIKELLSRGRCEAAAELLGRDYELCGRIVRGQGRGAREFVATLNLEPGWFFIPKSGVYATITSVRGARYKSVSFVGERLSTDGAFALETHILGDFAGFEAVNSAQDRPPCCEGQAADSTQNLDEISARNSAEISTQNFAASESSGAENKNLKAACKNGGAKFAYVKFIKFLRENQNFTDPARLKEQILKDAAEAERILQDREI
;
A
#
# COMPACT_ATOMS: atom_id res chain seq x y z
N MET A 1 -20.91 28.03 -53.62
CA MET A 1 -20.49 26.67 -53.18
C MET A 1 -19.84 26.80 -51.82
N ASP A 2 -20.65 26.73 -50.77
CA ASP A 2 -20.25 27.00 -49.39
C ASP A 2 -19.79 25.71 -48.71
N LYS A 3 -18.56 25.72 -48.21
CA LYS A 3 -18.07 24.70 -47.31
C LYS A 3 -18.36 25.15 -45.86
N ILE A 4 -19.42 24.62 -45.28
CA ILE A 4 -19.73 24.78 -43.87
C ILE A 4 -18.78 23.87 -43.06
N LEU A 5 -17.82 24.48 -42.37
CA LEU A 5 -17.00 23.84 -41.34
C LEU A 5 -17.89 23.58 -40.12
N LYS A 6 -18.21 22.32 -39.85
CA LYS A 6 -18.81 21.91 -38.56
C LYS A 6 -17.76 22.03 -37.48
N GLN A 7 -17.82 23.08 -36.69
CA GLN A 7 -17.10 23.17 -35.40
C GLN A 7 -17.83 22.29 -34.39
N ASN A 8 -17.12 21.38 -33.76
CA ASN A 8 -17.61 20.67 -32.56
C ASN A 8 -17.78 21.66 -31.40
N PRO A 9 -18.86 21.56 -30.62
CA PRO A 9 -19.03 22.41 -29.45
C PRO A 9 -17.91 22.11 -28.42
N PRO A 10 -17.48 23.12 -27.63
CA PRO A 10 -16.48 22.91 -26.57
C PRO A 10 -17.06 21.96 -25.50
N LYS A 11 -16.25 21.02 -25.03
CA LYS A 11 -16.59 20.13 -23.91
C LYS A 11 -16.88 20.97 -22.67
N SER A 12 -17.96 20.63 -21.96
CA SER A 12 -18.33 21.31 -20.73
C SER A 12 -17.28 21.12 -19.62
N PRO A 13 -17.00 22.12 -18.78
CA PRO A 13 -16.00 22.03 -17.70
C PRO A 13 -16.21 20.89 -16.70
N SER A 14 -17.44 20.36 -16.60
CA SER A 14 -17.82 19.26 -15.71
C SER A 14 -17.18 17.91 -16.09
N GLN A 15 -16.99 17.63 -17.39
CA GLN A 15 -16.42 16.34 -17.82
C GLN A 15 -14.91 16.22 -17.60
N GLU A 16 -14.18 17.34 -17.60
CA GLU A 16 -12.72 17.32 -17.29
C GLU A 16 -12.47 17.19 -15.81
N SER A 17 -13.32 17.77 -14.96
CA SER A 17 -13.21 17.62 -13.50
C SER A 17 -13.62 16.22 -13.01
N GLU A 18 -14.62 15.59 -13.62
CA GLU A 18 -15.02 14.21 -13.32
C GLU A 18 -13.92 13.19 -13.71
N ASN A 19 -13.33 13.33 -14.89
CA ASN A 19 -12.23 12.49 -15.34
C ASN A 19 -10.95 12.64 -14.48
N HIS A 20 -10.71 13.80 -13.91
CA HIS A 20 -9.59 14.06 -13.01
C HIS A 20 -9.81 13.41 -11.62
N LEU A 21 -11.03 13.50 -11.09
CA LEU A 21 -11.41 12.86 -9.83
C LEU A 21 -11.38 11.34 -9.94
N GLU A 22 -11.83 10.76 -11.04
CA GLU A 22 -11.75 9.31 -11.28
C GLU A 22 -10.29 8.83 -11.38
N SER A 23 -9.39 9.58 -12.03
CA SER A 23 -7.98 9.20 -12.14
C SER A 23 -7.24 9.26 -10.80
N GLU A 24 -7.53 10.25 -9.94
CA GLU A 24 -7.01 10.31 -8.57
C GLU A 24 -7.61 9.21 -7.67
N ALA A 25 -8.89 8.91 -7.82
CA ALA A 25 -9.57 7.85 -7.10
C ALA A 25 -8.99 6.45 -7.38
N LEU A 26 -8.37 6.25 -8.54
CA LEU A 26 -7.75 4.99 -8.94
C LEU A 26 -6.28 4.82 -8.49
N MET A 27 -5.70 5.82 -7.81
CA MET A 27 -4.34 5.70 -7.24
C MET A 27 -4.31 4.66 -6.10
N PRO A 28 -3.31 3.75 -6.08
CA PRO A 28 -3.26 2.64 -5.12
C PRO A 28 -3.32 3.03 -3.64
N CYS A 29 -2.89 4.23 -3.29
CA CYS A 29 -2.89 4.75 -1.93
C CYS A 29 -3.96 5.84 -1.69
N SER A 30 -4.82 6.15 -2.67
CA SER A 30 -5.80 7.22 -2.54
C SER A 30 -6.99 6.81 -1.65
N GLU A 31 -7.51 7.77 -0.90
CA GLU A 31 -8.77 7.61 -0.17
C GLU A 31 -9.94 7.31 -1.13
N GLY A 32 -9.87 7.81 -2.36
CA GLY A 32 -10.89 7.59 -3.39
C GLY A 32 -11.14 6.12 -3.71
N LEU A 33 -10.11 5.27 -3.75
CA LEU A 33 -10.31 3.82 -3.93
C LEU A 33 -11.04 3.17 -2.76
N ARG A 34 -10.79 3.63 -1.54
CA ARG A 34 -11.52 3.18 -0.36
C ARG A 34 -13.00 3.58 -0.44
N GLU A 35 -13.29 4.80 -0.84
CA GLU A 35 -14.64 5.29 -1.00
C GLU A 35 -15.40 4.57 -2.14
N ILE A 36 -14.74 4.27 -3.26
CA ILE A 36 -15.32 3.46 -4.34
C ILE A 36 -15.71 2.08 -3.82
N LEU A 37 -14.82 1.38 -3.10
CA LEU A 37 -15.12 0.07 -2.53
C LEU A 37 -16.25 0.14 -1.50
N LYS A 38 -16.21 1.16 -0.62
CA LYS A 38 -17.26 1.40 0.39
C LYS A 38 -18.62 1.59 -0.28
N ALA A 39 -18.72 2.47 -1.27
CA ALA A 39 -19.94 2.71 -2.02
C ALA A 39 -20.48 1.44 -2.71
N LYS A 40 -19.59 0.57 -3.23
CA LYS A 40 -19.99 -0.71 -3.82
C LYS A 40 -20.52 -1.68 -2.76
N PHE A 41 -19.87 -1.76 -1.60
CA PHE A 41 -20.32 -2.58 -0.48
C PHE A 41 -21.65 -2.10 0.10
N GLU A 42 -21.87 -0.79 0.18
CA GLU A 42 -23.14 -0.20 0.62
C GLU A 42 -24.28 -0.48 -0.36
N ARG A 43 -23.99 -0.59 -1.66
CA ARG A 43 -24.95 -1.06 -2.68
C ARG A 43 -25.20 -2.57 -2.65
N GLY A 44 -24.60 -3.31 -1.72
CA GLY A 44 -24.80 -4.73 -1.53
C GLY A 44 -23.85 -5.64 -2.33
N GLU A 45 -22.84 -5.10 -3.04
CA GLU A 45 -21.85 -5.95 -3.67
C GLU A 45 -21.08 -6.74 -2.60
N ILE A 46 -20.94 -8.06 -2.80
CA ILE A 46 -20.14 -8.92 -1.91
C ILE A 46 -18.69 -8.95 -2.37
N PHE A 47 -18.46 -9.03 -3.69
CA PHE A 47 -17.15 -8.97 -4.30
C PHE A 47 -17.04 -7.69 -5.13
N ALA A 48 -16.35 -6.68 -4.63
CA ALA A 48 -16.21 -5.38 -5.27
C ALA A 48 -14.85 -5.25 -5.96
N SER A 49 -14.82 -4.86 -7.24
CA SER A 49 -13.59 -4.50 -7.94
C SER A 49 -13.56 -2.98 -8.19
N PRO A 50 -12.48 -2.29 -7.82
CA PRO A 50 -12.37 -0.86 -8.11
C PRO A 50 -12.24 -0.56 -9.61
N GLN A 51 -11.74 -1.52 -10.39
CA GLN A 51 -11.58 -1.39 -11.84
C GLN A 51 -12.78 -1.89 -12.65
N ASN A 52 -13.92 -2.17 -12.03
CA ASN A 52 -15.11 -2.74 -12.68
C ASN A 52 -14.79 -3.98 -13.54
N ALA A 53 -13.93 -4.87 -13.03
CA ALA A 53 -13.51 -6.06 -13.75
C ALA A 53 -14.71 -6.97 -14.06
N ALA A 54 -14.79 -7.43 -15.32
CA ALA A 54 -15.83 -8.34 -15.78
C ALA A 54 -15.70 -9.69 -15.08
N ARG A 55 -16.75 -10.13 -14.40
CA ARG A 55 -16.77 -11.37 -13.61
C ARG A 55 -16.93 -12.61 -14.47
N GLU A 56 -17.62 -12.49 -15.60
CA GLU A 56 -17.85 -13.53 -16.58
C GLU A 56 -16.57 -14.01 -17.27
N GLU A 57 -15.51 -13.20 -17.25
CA GLU A 57 -14.21 -13.58 -17.77
C GLU A 57 -13.39 -14.43 -16.80
N ILE A 58 -13.75 -14.45 -15.52
CA ILE A 58 -12.95 -15.09 -14.47
C ILE A 58 -13.20 -16.60 -14.47
N ARG A 59 -12.12 -17.37 -14.66
CA ARG A 59 -12.13 -18.84 -14.67
C ARG A 59 -11.36 -19.43 -13.48
N ALA A 60 -10.48 -18.66 -12.85
CA ALA A 60 -9.72 -19.08 -11.68
C ALA A 60 -9.67 -17.97 -10.62
N VAL A 61 -9.78 -18.33 -9.34
CA VAL A 61 -9.63 -17.38 -8.25
C VAL A 61 -8.65 -17.89 -7.20
N ALA A 62 -7.79 -16.98 -6.69
CA ALA A 62 -7.07 -17.19 -5.44
C ALA A 62 -7.80 -16.43 -4.32
N ILE A 63 -7.97 -17.05 -3.16
CA ILE A 63 -8.76 -16.48 -2.06
C ILE A 63 -7.87 -16.36 -0.82
N GLY A 64 -7.79 -15.15 -0.24
CA GLY A 64 -7.01 -14.92 0.97
C GLY A 64 -6.98 -13.45 1.40
N ASN A 65 -6.29 -13.15 2.49
CA ASN A 65 -6.08 -11.76 2.92
C ASN A 65 -5.01 -11.05 2.07
N PHE A 66 -3.98 -11.79 1.66
CA PHE A 66 -2.89 -11.33 0.79
C PHE A 66 -2.20 -10.04 1.27
N ASP A 67 -2.07 -9.86 2.59
CA ASP A 67 -1.31 -8.76 3.15
C ASP A 67 0.19 -8.92 2.85
N GLY A 68 0.81 -7.90 2.27
CA GLY A 68 2.19 -7.95 1.81
C GLY A 68 2.36 -8.37 0.36
N MET A 69 1.38 -9.02 -0.29
CA MET A 69 1.49 -9.50 -1.70
C MET A 69 2.84 -10.21 -1.97
N HIS A 70 3.28 -10.92 -0.96
CA HIS A 70 4.56 -11.56 -0.86
C HIS A 70 4.66 -12.82 -1.73
N LEU A 71 5.84 -13.43 -1.90
CA LEU A 71 6.06 -14.48 -2.89
C LEU A 71 5.30 -15.78 -2.65
N GLY A 72 4.94 -16.13 -1.45
CA GLY A 72 4.05 -17.29 -1.34
C GLY A 72 2.63 -16.94 -1.77
N HIS A 73 2.22 -15.66 -1.63
CA HIS A 73 1.06 -15.19 -2.36
C HIS A 73 1.31 -15.25 -3.88
N GLN A 74 2.50 -14.87 -4.34
CA GLN A 74 2.86 -15.00 -5.75
C GLN A 74 2.80 -16.46 -6.24
N LYS A 75 3.23 -17.43 -5.39
CA LYS A 75 3.10 -18.85 -5.72
C LYS A 75 1.66 -19.31 -5.92
N LEU A 76 0.70 -18.72 -5.19
CA LEU A 76 -0.71 -18.96 -5.49
C LEU A 76 -1.11 -18.33 -6.84
N PHE A 77 -0.65 -17.09 -7.09
CA PHE A 77 -1.03 -16.35 -8.30
C PHE A 77 -0.45 -16.96 -9.58
N GLU A 78 0.69 -17.63 -9.53
CA GLU A 78 1.26 -18.39 -10.65
C GLU A 78 0.30 -19.46 -11.18
N ASN A 79 -0.58 -19.98 -10.32
CA ASN A 79 -1.56 -21.00 -10.67
C ASN A 79 -2.88 -20.46 -11.26
N LEU A 80 -3.04 -19.15 -11.41
CA LEU A 80 -4.30 -18.54 -11.83
C LEU A 80 -4.52 -18.51 -13.35
N GLY A 81 -3.44 -18.57 -14.16
CA GLY A 81 -3.55 -18.38 -15.61
C GLY A 81 -4.06 -16.98 -15.99
N ASP A 82 -4.36 -16.77 -17.27
CA ASP A 82 -4.69 -15.44 -17.81
C ASP A 82 -6.06 -14.94 -17.36
N HIS A 83 -7.04 -15.83 -17.25
CA HIS A 83 -8.40 -15.52 -16.76
C HIS A 83 -8.52 -15.62 -15.24
N GLY A 84 -7.41 -15.41 -14.52
CA GLY A 84 -7.36 -15.48 -13.08
C GLY A 84 -7.60 -14.17 -12.38
N ALA A 85 -8.22 -14.25 -11.20
CA ALA A 85 -8.43 -13.12 -10.30
C ALA A 85 -8.04 -13.44 -8.86
N ILE A 86 -7.82 -12.40 -8.08
CA ILE A 86 -7.51 -12.47 -6.65
C ILE A 86 -8.71 -11.96 -5.88
N ILE A 87 -9.23 -12.76 -4.96
CA ILE A 87 -10.26 -12.35 -4.00
C ILE A 87 -9.57 -12.04 -2.69
N VAL A 88 -9.47 -10.74 -2.38
CA VAL A 88 -8.92 -10.23 -1.12
C VAL A 88 -10.01 -10.18 -0.07
N VAL A 89 -9.91 -11.02 0.95
CA VAL A 89 -10.80 -10.97 2.11
C VAL A 89 -10.27 -9.92 3.09
N LEU A 90 -11.03 -8.84 3.26
CA LEU A 90 -10.71 -7.75 4.18
C LEU A 90 -11.06 -8.16 5.61
N THR A 91 -10.05 -8.35 6.44
CA THR A 91 -10.17 -8.76 7.85
C THR A 91 -9.96 -7.56 8.77
N GLY A 92 -10.99 -6.74 8.98
CA GLY A 92 -11.01 -5.73 10.04
C GLY A 92 -9.90 -4.69 10.06
N VAL A 93 -9.75 -4.05 11.21
CA VAL A 93 -8.78 -2.98 11.52
C VAL A 93 -7.36 -3.49 11.74
N GLY A 94 -6.39 -2.58 11.69
CA GLY A 94 -4.98 -2.81 11.93
C GLY A 94 -4.13 -2.48 10.71
N SER A 95 -2.87 -2.12 10.98
CA SER A 95 -1.91 -1.76 9.94
C SER A 95 -1.56 -2.94 9.03
N LYS A 96 -1.40 -2.67 7.75
CA LYS A 96 -1.14 -3.65 6.70
C LYS A 96 0.18 -3.36 5.98
N LEU A 97 0.84 -4.41 5.53
CA LEU A 97 2.02 -4.27 4.65
C LEU A 97 1.61 -3.68 3.29
N THR A 98 0.44 -4.09 2.81
CA THR A 98 -0.15 -3.60 1.55
C THR A 98 -1.63 -3.29 1.77
N PRO A 99 -1.97 -2.11 2.32
CA PRO A 99 -3.37 -1.77 2.59
C PRO A 99 -4.18 -1.62 1.31
N PHE A 100 -5.43 -2.04 1.38
CA PHE A 100 -6.46 -1.88 0.33
C PHE A 100 -5.93 -2.06 -1.11
N ALA A 101 -6.22 -1.10 -1.97
CA ALA A 101 -5.87 -1.14 -3.38
C ALA A 101 -4.37 -1.01 -3.69
N PHE A 102 -3.52 -0.71 -2.72
CA PHE A 102 -2.06 -0.75 -2.91
C PHE A 102 -1.55 -2.13 -3.37
N ARG A 103 -2.34 -3.19 -3.12
CA ARG A 103 -2.08 -4.54 -3.66
C ARG A 103 -1.99 -4.57 -5.18
N SER A 104 -2.73 -3.73 -5.89
CA SER A 104 -2.71 -3.68 -7.36
C SER A 104 -1.35 -3.25 -7.94
N ALA A 105 -0.51 -2.59 -7.16
CA ALA A 105 0.86 -2.25 -7.56
C ALA A 105 1.77 -3.50 -7.73
N PHE A 106 1.38 -4.65 -7.17
CA PHE A 106 2.21 -5.85 -7.08
C PHE A 106 1.65 -7.05 -7.85
N THR A 107 0.64 -6.84 -8.68
CA THR A 107 0.06 -7.89 -9.52
C THR A 107 -0.62 -7.31 -10.75
N GLN A 108 -0.61 -8.09 -11.84
CA GLN A 108 -1.39 -7.78 -13.04
C GLN A 108 -2.77 -8.47 -13.03
N LYS A 109 -3.04 -9.31 -12.02
CA LYS A 109 -4.32 -10.02 -11.91
C LYS A 109 -5.43 -9.05 -11.49
N LYS A 110 -6.64 -9.31 -11.96
CA LYS A 110 -7.85 -8.60 -11.50
C LYS A 110 -8.06 -8.85 -10.01
N ILE A 111 -8.38 -7.80 -9.25
CA ILE A 111 -8.61 -7.92 -7.81
C ILE A 111 -10.07 -7.63 -7.49
N PHE A 112 -10.66 -8.53 -6.71
CA PHE A 112 -11.95 -8.34 -6.06
C PHE A 112 -11.76 -8.30 -4.55
N TYR A 113 -12.42 -7.39 -3.89
CA TYR A 113 -12.40 -7.23 -2.44
C TYR A 113 -13.70 -7.74 -1.85
N CYS A 114 -13.63 -8.44 -0.72
CA CYS A 114 -14.76 -8.95 0.02
C CYS A 114 -14.58 -8.63 1.50
N GLU A 115 -15.57 -8.04 2.15
CA GLU A 115 -15.54 -7.84 3.60
C GLU A 115 -15.83 -9.17 4.31
N LEU A 116 -14.96 -9.55 5.25
CA LEU A 116 -15.15 -10.77 6.05
C LEU A 116 -16.53 -10.79 6.76
N SER A 117 -17.01 -9.64 7.19
CA SER A 117 -18.32 -9.46 7.83
C SER A 117 -19.47 -10.03 7.01
N LYS A 118 -19.37 -9.96 5.68
CA LYS A 118 -20.41 -10.42 4.74
C LYS A 118 -20.41 -11.94 4.52
N ILE A 119 -19.29 -12.62 4.79
CA ILE A 119 -19.12 -14.04 4.49
C ILE A 119 -18.86 -14.92 5.74
N LYS A 120 -18.49 -14.31 6.88
CA LYS A 120 -18.07 -15.06 8.09
C LYS A 120 -19.13 -16.02 8.66
N ASN A 121 -20.41 -15.76 8.42
CA ASN A 121 -21.52 -16.56 8.93
C ASN A 121 -22.00 -17.62 7.94
N LEU A 122 -21.49 -17.64 6.72
CA LEU A 122 -21.86 -18.62 5.70
C LEU A 122 -21.28 -20.00 6.07
N SER A 123 -22.04 -21.06 5.83
CA SER A 123 -21.49 -22.41 5.79
C SER A 123 -20.49 -22.57 4.63
N GLY A 124 -19.72 -23.63 4.62
CA GLY A 124 -18.80 -23.90 3.50
C GLY A 124 -19.53 -24.07 2.16
N GLY A 125 -20.69 -24.73 2.16
CA GLY A 125 -21.50 -24.89 0.94
C GLY A 125 -22.04 -23.58 0.41
N GLU A 126 -22.65 -22.75 1.29
CA GLU A 126 -23.13 -21.40 0.92
C GLU A 126 -22.04 -20.50 0.38
N PHE A 127 -20.82 -20.59 0.91
CA PHE A 127 -19.68 -19.82 0.39
C PHE A 127 -19.28 -20.27 -1.01
N ILE A 128 -19.24 -21.58 -1.28
CA ILE A 128 -18.94 -22.13 -2.63
C ILE A 128 -20.02 -21.72 -3.62
N GLU A 129 -21.30 -21.82 -3.23
CA GLU A 129 -22.42 -21.38 -4.06
C GLU A 129 -22.34 -19.89 -4.38
N LEU A 130 -22.04 -19.06 -3.38
CA LEU A 130 -21.82 -17.61 -3.55
C LEU A 130 -20.72 -17.30 -4.57
N LEU A 131 -19.61 -18.05 -4.55
CA LEU A 131 -18.55 -17.92 -5.55
C LEU A 131 -19.07 -18.26 -6.95
N GLY A 132 -19.79 -19.35 -7.11
CA GLY A 132 -20.38 -19.78 -8.38
C GLY A 132 -21.40 -18.78 -8.95
N GLN A 133 -22.23 -18.17 -8.09
CA GLN A 133 -23.20 -17.15 -8.49
C GLN A 133 -22.52 -15.85 -8.96
N ASN A 134 -21.39 -15.48 -8.37
CA ASN A 134 -20.67 -14.26 -8.71
C ASN A 134 -19.68 -14.43 -9.86
N PHE A 135 -19.15 -15.63 -10.06
CA PHE A 135 -18.18 -15.99 -11.10
C PHE A 135 -18.71 -17.21 -11.87
N ILE A 136 -19.66 -16.95 -12.77
CA ILE A 136 -20.44 -18.02 -13.47
C ILE A 136 -19.58 -18.99 -14.30
N ASN A 137 -18.38 -18.56 -14.71
CA ASN A 137 -17.43 -19.37 -15.47
C ASN A 137 -16.26 -19.90 -14.60
N LEU A 138 -16.41 -19.89 -13.28
CA LEU A 138 -15.39 -20.34 -12.35
C LEU A 138 -15.12 -21.83 -12.48
N GLN A 139 -13.88 -22.19 -12.84
CA GLN A 139 -13.43 -23.56 -13.05
C GLN A 139 -12.38 -24.00 -12.05
N LYS A 140 -11.69 -23.02 -11.40
CA LYS A 140 -10.55 -23.32 -10.54
C LYS A 140 -10.53 -22.40 -9.32
N ILE A 141 -10.28 -22.99 -8.15
CA ILE A 141 -9.98 -22.26 -6.91
C ILE A 141 -8.56 -22.61 -6.46
N VAL A 142 -7.75 -21.60 -6.20
CA VAL A 142 -6.35 -21.72 -5.75
C VAL A 142 -6.27 -21.26 -4.30
N VAL A 143 -5.78 -22.11 -3.42
CA VAL A 143 -5.67 -21.82 -1.97
C VAL A 143 -4.38 -22.41 -1.40
N GLY A 144 -3.93 -21.85 -0.26
CA GLY A 144 -2.87 -22.46 0.53
C GLY A 144 -3.38 -23.71 1.27
N GLU A 145 -2.49 -24.59 1.66
CA GLU A 145 -2.84 -25.82 2.41
C GLU A 145 -3.47 -25.55 3.78
N ASP A 146 -3.19 -24.37 4.36
CA ASP A 146 -3.75 -23.91 5.63
C ASP A 146 -5.11 -23.20 5.48
N PHE A 147 -5.66 -23.15 4.27
CA PHE A 147 -6.89 -22.43 3.98
C PHE A 147 -8.07 -22.95 4.80
N ARG A 148 -8.74 -22.04 5.50
CA ARG A 148 -9.95 -22.30 6.28
C ARG A 148 -11.04 -21.29 5.94
N PHE A 149 -12.26 -21.76 5.77
CA PHE A 149 -13.41 -20.95 5.40
C PHE A 149 -14.70 -21.49 6.04
N GLY A 150 -15.82 -20.83 5.72
CA GLY A 150 -17.10 -21.15 6.35
C GLY A 150 -17.20 -20.61 7.77
N ARG A 151 -18.39 -20.72 8.37
CA ARG A 151 -18.65 -20.28 9.75
C ARG A 151 -17.62 -20.91 10.69
N ASP A 152 -17.05 -20.08 11.54
CA ASP A 152 -16.04 -20.46 12.55
C ASP A 152 -14.81 -21.18 11.95
N ARG A 153 -14.52 -20.95 10.65
CA ARG A 153 -13.42 -21.59 9.92
C ARG A 153 -13.51 -23.13 9.91
N ALA A 154 -14.72 -23.68 9.98
CA ALA A 154 -14.96 -25.12 10.12
C ALA A 154 -14.56 -25.95 8.90
N CYS A 155 -14.47 -25.34 7.71
CA CYS A 155 -14.16 -26.03 6.45
C CYS A 155 -12.70 -25.80 6.06
N GLY A 156 -12.03 -26.86 5.62
CA GLY A 156 -10.66 -26.86 5.11
C GLY A 156 -10.62 -27.20 3.62
N VAL A 157 -9.41 -27.48 3.16
CA VAL A 157 -9.11 -27.82 1.77
C VAL A 157 -9.87 -29.08 1.32
N GLU A 158 -9.94 -30.11 2.15
CA GLU A 158 -10.63 -31.36 1.86
C GLU A 158 -12.12 -31.16 1.59
N PHE A 159 -12.75 -30.25 2.36
CA PHE A 159 -14.14 -29.87 2.13
C PHE A 159 -14.29 -29.17 0.78
N LEU A 160 -13.38 -28.23 0.46
CA LEU A 160 -13.40 -27.51 -0.81
C LEU A 160 -13.21 -28.45 -2.00
N GLN A 161 -12.29 -29.42 -1.90
CA GLN A 161 -12.05 -30.43 -2.95
C GLN A 161 -13.26 -31.33 -3.19
N ARG A 162 -14.03 -31.63 -2.15
CA ARG A 162 -15.22 -32.49 -2.26
C ARG A 162 -16.42 -31.74 -2.82
N GLU A 163 -16.64 -30.50 -2.39
CA GLU A 163 -17.89 -29.76 -2.67
C GLU A 163 -17.79 -28.86 -3.91
N PHE A 164 -16.60 -28.38 -4.24
CA PHE A 164 -16.42 -27.55 -5.44
C PHE A 164 -16.32 -28.44 -6.68
N ARG A 165 -17.23 -28.24 -7.63
CA ARG A 165 -17.28 -29.05 -8.86
C ARG A 165 -16.14 -28.83 -9.85
N GLY A 166 -15.37 -27.73 -9.69
CA GLY A 166 -14.20 -27.42 -10.50
C GLY A 166 -12.90 -27.94 -9.89
N GLN A 167 -11.79 -27.47 -10.38
CA GLN A 167 -10.47 -27.82 -9.88
C GLN A 167 -10.11 -27.05 -8.60
N THR A 168 -9.79 -27.73 -7.53
CA THR A 168 -9.14 -27.13 -6.35
C THR A 168 -7.62 -27.32 -6.45
N CYS A 169 -6.88 -26.24 -6.60
CA CYS A 169 -5.43 -26.23 -6.61
C CYS A 169 -4.93 -25.82 -5.23
N VAL A 170 -4.27 -26.76 -4.55
CA VAL A 170 -3.70 -26.53 -3.21
C VAL A 170 -2.22 -26.26 -3.36
N VAL A 171 -1.76 -25.13 -2.85
CA VAL A 171 -0.36 -24.73 -2.87
C VAL A 171 0.20 -24.92 -1.47
N GLY A 172 1.25 -25.71 -1.35
CA GLY A 172 1.94 -25.94 -0.09
C GLY A 172 2.63 -24.67 0.43
N GLU A 173 3.02 -24.70 1.70
CA GLU A 173 3.73 -23.59 2.32
C GLU A 173 5.02 -23.29 1.57
N PHE A 174 5.21 -22.04 1.19
CA PHE A 174 6.48 -21.65 0.57
C PHE A 174 7.49 -21.27 1.66
N CYS A 175 8.65 -21.90 1.64
CA CYS A 175 9.73 -21.70 2.62
C CYS A 175 10.94 -21.02 1.99
N LEU A 176 11.56 -20.09 2.72
CA LEU A 176 12.86 -19.52 2.40
C LEU A 176 13.80 -19.66 3.60
N GLY A 177 15.02 -20.16 3.35
CA GLY A 177 15.98 -20.40 4.41
C GLY A 177 15.48 -21.40 5.49
N GLY A 178 14.67 -22.41 5.07
CA GLY A 178 14.13 -23.44 5.96
C GLY A 178 12.99 -23.01 6.86
N SER A 179 12.47 -21.80 6.67
CA SER A 179 11.32 -21.29 7.43
C SER A 179 10.22 -20.87 6.48
N GLY A 180 9.02 -21.25 6.81
CA GLY A 180 7.82 -20.78 6.14
C GLY A 180 7.75 -19.25 6.13
N VAL A 181 7.17 -18.65 5.14
CA VAL A 181 7.22 -17.23 4.90
C VAL A 181 5.81 -16.64 5.08
N HIS A 182 5.48 -15.74 6.02
CA HIS A 182 4.15 -15.23 6.43
C HIS A 182 4.13 -13.73 6.78
N SER A 183 3.07 -12.98 6.53
CA SER A 183 3.00 -11.50 6.69
C SER A 183 3.47 -10.97 8.04
N SER A 184 3.31 -11.71 9.12
CA SER A 184 3.74 -11.25 10.44
C SER A 184 5.22 -11.47 10.72
N ARG A 185 5.88 -12.47 10.10
CA ARG A 185 7.34 -12.53 10.17
C ARG A 185 7.95 -11.32 9.44
N ILE A 186 7.33 -10.91 8.33
CA ILE A 186 7.75 -9.69 7.64
C ILE A 186 7.53 -8.48 8.55
N LYS A 187 6.37 -8.36 9.21
CA LYS A 187 6.12 -7.31 10.20
C LYS A 187 7.10 -7.37 11.36
N GLU A 188 7.39 -8.56 11.87
CA GLU A 188 8.38 -8.76 12.92
C GLU A 188 9.78 -8.29 12.49
N LEU A 189 10.23 -8.64 11.28
CA LEU A 189 11.52 -8.18 10.74
C LEU A 189 11.55 -6.65 10.61
N LEU A 190 10.49 -6.05 10.07
CA LEU A 190 10.36 -4.60 9.96
C LEU A 190 10.33 -3.92 11.33
N SER A 191 9.63 -4.49 12.32
CA SER A 191 9.59 -3.96 13.70
C SER A 191 10.95 -4.05 14.42
N ARG A 192 11.86 -4.85 13.89
CA ARG A 192 13.26 -4.95 14.35
C ARG A 192 14.25 -4.17 13.48
N GLY A 193 13.79 -3.44 12.46
CA GLY A 193 14.62 -2.70 11.51
C GLY A 193 15.36 -3.58 10.49
N ARG A 194 14.99 -4.87 10.37
CA ARG A 194 15.62 -5.82 9.45
C ARG A 194 15.01 -5.72 8.05
N CYS A 195 15.21 -4.55 7.40
CA CYS A 195 14.61 -4.26 6.08
C CYS A 195 15.06 -5.22 5.00
N GLU A 196 16.35 -5.55 4.94
CA GLU A 196 16.92 -6.46 3.95
C GLU A 196 16.30 -7.86 4.07
N ALA A 197 16.22 -8.40 5.29
CA ALA A 197 15.59 -9.71 5.51
C ALA A 197 14.09 -9.69 5.23
N ALA A 198 13.41 -8.58 5.48
CA ALA A 198 12.00 -8.41 5.10
C ALA A 198 11.83 -8.35 3.58
N ALA A 199 12.77 -7.72 2.87
CA ALA A 199 12.78 -7.63 1.42
C ALA A 199 12.99 -9.01 0.76
N GLU A 200 13.87 -9.84 1.29
CA GLU A 200 14.03 -11.23 0.85
C GLU A 200 12.71 -11.99 0.91
N LEU A 201 11.96 -11.82 1.99
CA LEU A 201 10.67 -12.44 2.17
C LEU A 201 9.57 -11.79 1.31
N LEU A 202 9.57 -10.54 1.04
CA LEU A 202 8.62 -9.84 0.18
C LEU A 202 8.90 -10.03 -1.32
N GLY A 203 10.16 -10.32 -1.69
CA GLY A 203 10.64 -10.30 -3.07
C GLY A 203 10.85 -8.89 -3.62
N ARG A 204 10.82 -7.91 -2.74
CA ARG A 204 11.04 -6.49 -3.04
C ARG A 204 11.30 -5.72 -1.77
N ASP A 205 11.90 -4.55 -1.88
CA ASP A 205 12.01 -3.65 -0.73
C ASP A 205 10.63 -3.31 -0.18
N TYR A 206 10.51 -3.21 1.15
CA TYR A 206 9.29 -2.76 1.78
C TYR A 206 9.01 -1.31 1.40
N GLU A 207 7.83 -1.05 0.89
CA GLU A 207 7.41 0.27 0.45
C GLU A 207 6.10 0.66 1.13
N LEU A 208 6.04 1.87 1.63
CA LEU A 208 4.80 2.49 2.05
C LEU A 208 4.49 3.73 1.20
N CYS A 209 3.23 4.08 1.14
CA CYS A 209 2.76 5.33 0.55
C CYS A 209 2.24 6.23 1.66
N GLY A 210 2.68 7.48 1.66
CA GLY A 210 2.20 8.50 2.59
C GLY A 210 1.64 9.71 1.87
N ARG A 211 0.58 10.31 2.43
CA ARG A 211 0.09 11.60 2.01
C ARG A 211 1.10 12.67 2.43
N ILE A 212 1.50 13.54 1.52
CA ILE A 212 2.38 14.65 1.84
C ILE A 212 1.61 15.68 2.66
N VAL A 213 2.10 15.98 3.85
CA VAL A 213 1.51 16.94 4.77
C VAL A 213 2.48 18.08 5.06
N ARG A 214 1.95 19.22 5.49
CA ARG A 214 2.76 20.39 5.83
C ARG A 214 3.55 20.09 7.12
N GLY A 215 4.87 20.13 7.03
CA GLY A 215 5.75 20.06 8.20
C GLY A 215 5.80 21.37 8.98
N GLN A 216 6.53 21.37 10.09
CA GLN A 216 6.73 22.56 10.94
C GLN A 216 7.51 23.71 10.26
N GLY A 217 8.09 23.45 9.05
CA GLY A 217 8.84 24.44 8.27
C GLY A 217 10.23 24.81 8.84
N ARG A 218 10.66 24.16 9.91
CA ARG A 218 11.99 24.40 10.52
C ARG A 218 13.13 23.87 9.65
N GLY A 219 12.95 22.71 9.03
CA GLY A 219 13.98 22.06 8.22
C GLY A 219 14.47 22.92 7.07
N ALA A 220 13.59 23.62 6.36
CA ALA A 220 13.93 24.45 5.21
C ALA A 220 14.77 25.71 5.57
N ARG A 221 14.73 26.15 6.83
CA ARG A 221 15.45 27.35 7.30
C ARG A 221 16.72 27.02 8.08
N GLU A 222 16.72 25.94 8.81
CA GLU A 222 17.78 25.64 9.80
C GLU A 222 18.61 24.41 9.47
N PHE A 223 18.04 23.44 8.69
CA PHE A 223 18.67 22.14 8.43
C PHE A 223 18.64 21.75 6.96
N VAL A 224 17.81 20.78 6.64
CA VAL A 224 17.69 20.17 5.33
C VAL A 224 16.21 20.00 5.01
N ALA A 225 15.84 20.31 3.76
CA ALA A 225 14.46 20.25 3.33
C ALA A 225 13.91 18.80 3.38
N THR A 226 12.80 18.59 4.08
CA THR A 226 12.17 17.28 4.29
C THR A 226 10.73 17.25 3.83
N LEU A 227 10.30 16.12 3.25
CA LEU A 227 8.90 15.79 3.04
C LEU A 227 8.34 15.14 4.31
N ASN A 228 7.24 15.67 4.82
CA ASN A 228 6.50 15.05 5.92
C ASN A 228 5.38 14.20 5.34
N LEU A 229 5.25 12.98 5.81
CA LEU A 229 4.33 11.99 5.24
C LEU A 229 3.40 11.42 6.31
N GLU A 230 2.13 11.29 5.96
CA GLU A 230 1.13 10.59 6.75
C GLU A 230 0.87 9.21 6.10
N PRO A 231 1.33 8.11 6.71
CA PRO A 231 1.33 6.79 6.08
C PRO A 231 -0.02 6.05 6.13
N GLY A 232 -1.02 6.60 6.80
CA GLY A 232 -2.35 5.99 6.88
C GLY A 232 -2.32 4.58 7.48
N TRP A 233 -2.82 3.59 6.74
CA TRP A 233 -2.98 2.21 7.20
C TRP A 233 -1.74 1.32 6.99
N PHE A 234 -0.64 1.88 6.53
CA PHE A 234 0.59 1.10 6.35
C PHE A 234 1.20 0.66 7.67
N PHE A 235 1.83 -0.51 7.66
CA PHE A 235 2.64 -0.98 8.77
C PHE A 235 3.89 -0.09 8.89
N ILE A 236 4.11 0.45 10.07
CA ILE A 236 5.26 1.32 10.34
C ILE A 236 6.43 0.48 10.81
N PRO A 237 7.60 0.55 10.15
CA PRO A 237 8.82 -0.11 10.58
C PRO A 237 9.31 0.41 11.95
N LYS A 238 10.35 -0.23 12.51
CA LYS A 238 11.00 0.21 13.74
C LYS A 238 11.29 1.72 13.72
N SER A 239 11.10 2.40 14.85
CA SER A 239 11.50 3.80 15.00
C SER A 239 13.01 3.96 14.79
N GLY A 240 13.42 4.95 14.00
CA GLY A 240 14.82 5.23 13.67
C GLY A 240 15.02 5.90 12.32
N VAL A 241 16.25 5.85 11.84
CA VAL A 241 16.70 6.46 10.59
C VAL A 241 17.05 5.38 9.58
N TYR A 242 16.68 5.60 8.33
CA TYR A 242 16.79 4.62 7.24
C TYR A 242 17.41 5.24 5.99
N ALA A 243 18.24 4.47 5.29
CA ALA A 243 18.50 4.68 3.88
C ALA A 243 17.27 4.25 3.07
N THR A 244 16.74 5.13 2.23
CA THR A 244 15.49 4.94 1.51
C THR A 244 15.58 5.41 0.06
N ILE A 245 14.63 4.95 -0.76
CA ILE A 245 14.36 5.52 -2.08
C ILE A 245 12.96 6.10 -2.04
N THR A 246 12.86 7.40 -2.30
CA THR A 246 11.56 8.11 -2.30
C THR A 246 11.12 8.38 -3.73
N SER A 247 9.88 7.98 -4.03
CA SER A 247 9.24 8.27 -5.31
C SER A 247 8.18 9.35 -5.11
N VAL A 248 8.30 10.43 -5.85
CA VAL A 248 7.37 11.56 -5.82
C VAL A 248 7.22 12.14 -7.22
N ARG A 249 5.99 12.45 -7.64
CA ARG A 249 5.68 12.95 -9.01
C ARG A 249 6.25 12.06 -10.13
N GLY A 250 6.34 10.75 -9.91
CA GLY A 250 6.86 9.80 -10.90
C GLY A 250 8.38 9.74 -11.04
N ALA A 251 9.12 10.58 -10.33
CA ALA A 251 10.57 10.51 -10.23
C ALA A 251 11.00 9.81 -8.94
N ARG A 252 12.16 9.15 -8.97
CA ARG A 252 12.74 8.45 -7.83
C ARG A 252 14.03 9.16 -7.38
N TYR A 253 14.23 9.18 -6.08
CA TYR A 253 15.35 9.88 -5.45
C TYR A 253 15.95 9.04 -4.34
N LYS A 254 17.27 9.04 -4.20
CA LYS A 254 17.96 8.58 -3.00
C LYS A 254 17.54 9.48 -1.84
N SER A 255 17.34 8.91 -0.67
CA SER A 255 16.80 9.66 0.47
C SER A 255 17.19 9.06 1.81
N VAL A 256 17.07 9.86 2.85
CA VAL A 256 17.12 9.43 4.25
C VAL A 256 15.74 9.66 4.84
N SER A 257 15.17 8.63 5.48
CA SER A 257 13.89 8.77 6.15
C SER A 257 14.01 8.54 7.65
N PHE A 258 13.39 9.42 8.41
CA PHE A 258 13.17 9.28 9.84
C PHE A 258 11.76 8.75 10.09
N VAL A 259 11.64 7.78 10.98
CA VAL A 259 10.37 7.19 11.43
C VAL A 259 10.34 7.20 12.95
N GLY A 260 9.32 7.75 13.57
CA GLY A 260 9.15 7.70 15.01
C GLY A 260 8.80 9.02 15.66
N GLU A 261 8.92 9.08 16.98
CA GLU A 261 8.68 10.29 17.75
C GLU A 261 9.85 11.27 17.62
N ARG A 262 9.56 12.53 17.40
CA ARG A 262 10.57 13.61 17.30
C ARG A 262 11.08 14.03 18.69
N LEU A 263 11.89 13.19 19.33
CA LEU A 263 12.37 13.39 20.70
C LEU A 263 13.07 14.74 20.93
N SER A 264 13.70 15.31 19.89
CA SER A 264 14.43 16.58 19.97
C SER A 264 13.57 17.82 19.78
N THR A 265 12.25 17.67 19.54
CA THR A 265 11.33 18.80 19.26
C THR A 265 10.04 18.72 20.08
N ASP A 266 8.98 18.16 19.52
CA ASP A 266 7.61 18.18 20.06
C ASP A 266 7.11 16.82 20.55
N GLY A 267 7.91 15.77 20.41
CA GLY A 267 7.53 14.41 20.77
C GLY A 267 6.50 13.76 19.84
N ALA A 268 5.99 14.48 18.84
CA ALA A 268 4.99 13.94 17.94
C ALA A 268 5.57 12.88 16.99
N PHE A 269 4.76 11.88 16.63
CA PHE A 269 5.14 10.91 15.61
C PHE A 269 5.34 11.58 14.25
N ALA A 270 6.38 11.19 13.56
CA ALA A 270 6.72 11.68 12.23
C ALA A 270 7.23 10.56 11.32
N LEU A 271 6.91 10.69 10.05
CA LEU A 271 7.61 10.07 8.94
C LEU A 271 8.13 11.21 8.07
N GLU A 272 9.42 11.48 8.20
CA GLU A 272 10.10 12.58 7.51
C GLU A 272 11.12 12.01 6.54
N THR A 273 11.10 12.48 5.29
CA THR A 273 12.02 12.04 4.25
C THR A 273 12.81 13.21 3.70
N HIS A 274 14.13 13.11 3.82
CA HIS A 274 15.08 14.02 3.19
C HIS A 274 15.60 13.43 1.89
N ILE A 275 15.40 14.14 0.79
CA ILE A 275 15.89 13.74 -0.54
C ILE A 275 17.36 14.17 -0.67
N LEU A 276 18.21 13.22 -1.07
CA LEU A 276 19.63 13.47 -1.33
C LEU A 276 19.83 14.04 -2.74
N GLY A 277 20.69 15.07 -2.87
CA GLY A 277 20.92 15.75 -4.14
C GLY A 277 19.87 16.80 -4.50
N ASP A 278 19.88 17.24 -5.75
CA ASP A 278 19.01 18.32 -6.23
C ASP A 278 17.56 17.86 -6.43
N PHE A 279 16.67 18.38 -5.62
CA PHE A 279 15.23 18.18 -5.76
C PHE A 279 14.55 19.45 -6.32
N ALA A 280 14.49 19.53 -7.64
CA ALA A 280 13.92 20.68 -8.37
C ALA A 280 12.37 20.81 -8.26
N GLY A 281 11.78 20.50 -7.13
CA GLY A 281 10.33 20.55 -6.96
C GLY A 281 9.88 20.81 -5.53
N PHE A 282 10.83 21.05 -4.63
CA PHE A 282 10.55 21.19 -3.21
C PHE A 282 9.63 22.38 -2.89
N GLU A 283 9.82 23.52 -3.52
CA GLU A 283 8.99 24.71 -3.32
C GLU A 283 7.55 24.48 -3.77
N ALA A 284 7.34 23.79 -4.90
CA ALA A 284 6.02 23.51 -5.45
C ALA A 284 5.25 22.42 -4.67
N VAL A 285 5.93 21.57 -3.89
CA VAL A 285 5.28 20.57 -3.03
C VAL A 285 4.81 21.19 -1.71
N ASN A 286 5.57 22.18 -1.20
CA ASN A 286 5.25 22.87 0.06
C ASN A 286 4.40 24.13 -0.10
N SER A 287 4.32 24.71 -1.31
CA SER A 287 3.48 25.86 -1.62
C SER A 287 2.04 25.43 -1.99
N ALA A 288 1.37 24.66 -1.15
CA ALA A 288 -0.06 24.39 -1.32
C ALA A 288 -0.86 25.69 -1.17
N GLN A 289 -1.05 26.41 -2.27
CA GLN A 289 -2.07 27.43 -2.42
C GLN A 289 -3.46 26.81 -2.68
N ASP A 290 -3.80 25.72 -2.03
CA ASP A 290 -5.17 25.23 -1.92
C ASP A 290 -5.70 25.53 -0.51
N ARG A 291 -6.00 26.82 -0.28
CA ARG A 291 -7.03 27.15 0.71
C ARG A 291 -8.38 26.83 0.08
N PRO A 292 -9.21 25.94 0.65
CA PRO A 292 -10.61 25.94 0.32
C PRO A 292 -11.19 27.32 0.72
N PRO A 293 -12.17 27.87 -0.01
CA PRO A 293 -12.78 29.15 0.35
C PRO A 293 -13.38 29.04 1.75
N CYS A 294 -13.07 30.02 2.55
CA CYS A 294 -13.44 30.23 3.95
C CYS A 294 -14.81 29.68 4.37
N CYS A 295 -14.79 28.79 5.38
CA CYS A 295 -15.76 28.79 6.43
C CYS A 295 -15.03 29.26 7.69
N GLU A 296 -15.21 30.54 8.05
CA GLU A 296 -14.84 31.05 9.37
C GLU A 296 -15.78 30.41 10.41
N GLY A 297 -15.18 29.85 11.45
CA GLY A 297 -15.89 29.51 12.68
C GLY A 297 -15.82 28.03 13.06
N GLN A 298 -15.03 27.80 14.07
CA GLN A 298 -14.95 26.76 15.07
C GLN A 298 -13.66 25.91 15.00
N ALA A 299 -12.76 26.24 15.92
CA ALA A 299 -11.69 25.38 16.37
C ALA A 299 -12.30 24.14 17.06
N ALA A 300 -12.13 22.97 16.48
CA ALA A 300 -12.41 21.70 17.10
C ALA A 300 -11.12 20.89 17.13
N ASP A 301 -10.77 20.54 18.33
CA ASP A 301 -9.66 19.75 18.83
C ASP A 301 -9.44 18.45 18.03
N SER A 302 -8.36 18.41 17.25
CA SER A 302 -7.98 17.24 16.43
C SER A 302 -6.84 16.41 17.03
N THR A 303 -6.56 16.57 18.33
CA THR A 303 -5.45 15.92 19.02
C THR A 303 -5.73 14.48 19.49
N GLN A 304 -6.98 14.01 19.47
CA GLN A 304 -7.34 12.71 20.06
C GLN A 304 -7.08 11.48 19.17
N ASN A 305 -6.72 11.62 17.89
CA ASN A 305 -6.61 10.45 16.99
C ASN A 305 -5.18 9.89 16.80
N LEU A 306 -4.15 10.55 17.28
CA LEU A 306 -2.75 10.10 17.07
C LEU A 306 -2.25 9.16 18.17
N ASP A 307 -2.72 9.33 19.41
CA ASP A 307 -2.34 8.47 20.54
C ASP A 307 -2.90 7.05 20.40
N GLU A 308 -4.06 6.88 19.77
CA GLU A 308 -4.64 5.57 19.48
C GLU A 308 -3.85 4.76 18.45
N ILE A 309 -3.13 5.40 17.52
CA ILE A 309 -2.35 4.70 16.47
C ILE A 309 -1.07 4.12 17.06
N SER A 310 -0.43 4.83 17.98
CA SER A 310 0.80 4.36 18.66
C SER A 310 0.53 3.19 19.62
N ALA A 311 -0.53 3.27 20.40
CA ALA A 311 -0.90 2.23 21.36
C ALA A 311 -1.35 0.90 20.70
N ARG A 312 -1.97 0.97 19.52
CA ARG A 312 -2.45 -0.21 18.79
C ARG A 312 -1.35 -1.01 18.11
N ASN A 313 -0.24 -0.39 17.73
CA ASN A 313 0.90 -1.09 17.11
C ASN A 313 1.65 -2.03 18.07
N SER A 314 1.48 -1.84 19.39
CA SER A 314 2.20 -2.62 20.41
C SER A 314 1.47 -3.89 20.87
N ALA A 315 0.19 -4.05 20.58
CA ALA A 315 -0.65 -5.09 21.19
C ALA A 315 -0.92 -6.33 20.31
N GLU A 316 -0.66 -6.29 19.00
CA GLU A 316 -1.01 -7.40 18.11
C GLU A 316 0.17 -7.88 17.24
N ILE A 317 1.23 -8.37 17.88
CA ILE A 317 2.30 -9.09 17.16
C ILE A 317 2.16 -10.59 17.43
N SER A 318 1.44 -11.28 16.58
CA SER A 318 1.66 -12.72 16.37
C SER A 318 1.36 -13.12 14.90
N THR A 319 2.41 -13.46 14.28
CA THR A 319 2.75 -14.37 13.17
C THR A 319 2.05 -14.26 11.81
N GLN A 320 2.72 -14.26 10.74
CA GLN A 320 3.55 -14.98 9.78
C GLN A 320 3.38 -14.54 8.30
N ASN A 321 4.24 -14.52 7.42
CA ASN A 321 5.28 -14.94 6.51
C ASN A 321 5.23 -14.54 5.04
N PHE A 322 6.41 -14.36 4.28
CA PHE A 322 6.68 -14.73 2.96
C PHE A 322 7.78 -14.31 2.05
N ALA A 323 8.07 -14.98 1.01
CA ALA A 323 9.29 -14.96 0.24
C ALA A 323 9.24 -14.80 -1.29
N ALA A 324 10.31 -14.60 -1.91
CA ALA A 324 10.80 -14.01 -3.12
C ALA A 324 10.90 -14.81 -4.43
N SER A 325 10.88 -14.19 -5.57
CA SER A 325 11.67 -14.52 -6.76
C SER A 325 11.79 -13.31 -7.70
N GLU A 326 12.95 -13.13 -8.30
CA GLU A 326 13.22 -12.11 -9.29
C GLU A 326 12.45 -12.38 -10.58
N SER A 327 11.74 -11.37 -11.07
CA SER A 327 11.37 -11.26 -12.47
C SER A 327 11.41 -9.79 -12.89
N SER A 328 12.17 -9.60 -13.95
CA SER A 328 12.47 -8.37 -14.69
C SER A 328 11.36 -7.32 -14.74
N GLY A 329 11.76 -6.09 -14.46
CA GLY A 329 11.16 -4.81 -14.70
C GLY A 329 10.09 -4.64 -15.77
N ALA A 330 8.86 -4.97 -15.44
CA ALA A 330 7.71 -4.36 -16.10
C ALA A 330 7.34 -3.12 -15.27
N GLU A 331 7.92 -1.99 -15.61
CA GLU A 331 7.54 -0.69 -15.05
C GLU A 331 6.03 -0.51 -15.21
N ASN A 332 5.35 -0.33 -14.10
CA ASN A 332 3.90 -0.10 -14.09
C ASN A 332 3.62 1.28 -14.71
N LYS A 333 3.38 1.30 -16.03
CA LYS A 333 3.13 2.51 -16.83
C LYS A 333 1.94 3.33 -16.31
N ASN A 334 1.02 2.69 -15.58
CA ASN A 334 -0.16 3.35 -15.01
C ASN A 334 0.16 4.25 -13.80
N LEU A 335 1.22 3.95 -13.04
CA LEU A 335 1.69 4.83 -11.96
C LEU A 335 2.27 6.15 -12.52
N LYS A 336 2.92 6.11 -13.69
CA LYS A 336 3.55 7.29 -14.30
C LYS A 336 2.55 8.27 -14.93
N ALA A 337 1.36 7.82 -15.32
CA ALA A 337 0.37 8.66 -15.99
C ALA A 337 -0.42 9.60 -15.04
N ALA A 338 -0.65 9.18 -13.80
CA ALA A 338 -1.47 9.91 -12.83
C ALA A 338 -0.77 11.11 -12.17
N CYS A 339 0.56 11.22 -12.30
CA CYS A 339 1.34 12.25 -11.60
C CYS A 339 1.55 13.56 -12.39
N LYS A 340 0.97 13.73 -13.57
CA LYS A 340 1.37 14.84 -14.46
C LYS A 340 0.70 16.19 -14.23
N ASN A 341 -0.46 16.30 -13.55
CA ASN A 341 -1.26 17.54 -13.54
C ASN A 341 -1.81 18.01 -12.18
N GLY A 342 -1.29 17.57 -11.06
CA GLY A 342 -1.67 18.06 -9.72
C GLY A 342 -0.45 18.20 -8.83
N GLY A 343 -0.47 19.05 -7.82
CA GLY A 343 0.56 19.07 -6.77
C GLY A 343 0.70 17.66 -6.18
N ALA A 344 1.93 17.19 -5.89
CA ALA A 344 2.12 15.84 -5.39
C ALA A 344 1.43 15.67 -4.04
N LYS A 345 0.32 14.92 -3.99
CA LYS A 345 -0.42 14.63 -2.77
C LYS A 345 0.17 13.44 -2.01
N PHE A 346 0.93 12.58 -2.70
CA PHE A 346 1.49 11.33 -2.16
C PHE A 346 2.95 11.14 -2.54
N ALA A 347 3.70 10.51 -1.64
CA ALA A 347 5.04 9.98 -1.92
C ALA A 347 5.12 8.53 -1.46
N TYR A 348 5.98 7.76 -2.15
CA TYR A 348 6.26 6.36 -1.83
C TYR A 348 7.67 6.28 -1.27
N VAL A 349 7.85 5.58 -0.17
CA VAL A 349 9.14 5.42 0.51
C VAL A 349 9.48 3.94 0.59
N LYS A 350 10.55 3.54 -0.10
CA LYS A 350 11.14 2.21 -0.02
C LYS A 350 12.21 2.18 1.05
N PHE A 351 12.07 1.28 2.01
CA PHE A 351 13.00 1.09 3.11
C PHE A 351 14.09 0.10 2.70
N ILE A 352 15.30 0.60 2.50
CA ILE A 352 16.42 -0.21 2.03
C ILE A 352 17.21 -0.77 3.21
N LYS A 353 17.62 0.10 4.15
CA LYS A 353 18.43 -0.29 5.30
C LYS A 353 18.16 0.59 6.51
N PHE A 354 18.10 -0.04 7.68
CA PHE A 354 18.10 0.65 8.97
C PHE A 354 19.51 1.17 9.28
N LEU A 355 19.64 2.46 9.56
CA LEU A 355 20.93 3.09 9.85
C LEU A 355 21.18 3.12 11.36
N ARG A 356 20.23 3.66 12.13
CA ARG A 356 20.35 3.81 13.57
C ARG A 356 19.00 4.02 14.26
N GLU A 357 19.02 3.87 15.54
CA GLU A 357 17.87 4.19 16.39
C GLU A 357 17.65 5.70 16.52
N ASN A 358 16.45 6.07 16.93
CA ASN A 358 16.12 7.45 17.28
C ASN A 358 16.99 7.92 18.45
N GLN A 359 17.43 9.18 18.40
CA GLN A 359 18.26 9.81 19.43
C GLN A 359 17.71 11.19 19.78
N ASN A 360 17.82 11.56 21.05
CA ASN A 360 17.48 12.89 21.51
C ASN A 360 18.71 13.80 21.44
N PHE A 361 18.59 14.94 20.77
CA PHE A 361 19.63 15.96 20.67
C PHE A 361 19.15 17.23 21.35
N THR A 362 19.82 17.63 22.43
CA THR A 362 19.59 18.92 23.12
C THR A 362 20.23 20.10 22.40
N ASP A 363 21.25 19.84 21.57
CA ASP A 363 21.98 20.83 20.80
C ASP A 363 21.62 20.72 19.31
N PRO A 364 21.05 21.78 18.70
CA PRO A 364 20.73 21.82 17.27
C PRO A 364 21.93 21.60 16.35
N ALA A 365 23.13 22.03 16.75
CA ALA A 365 24.34 21.83 15.95
C ALA A 365 24.71 20.34 15.85
N ARG A 366 24.60 19.60 16.96
CA ARG A 366 24.82 18.16 16.98
C ARG A 366 23.76 17.40 16.18
N LEU A 367 22.51 17.85 16.24
CA LEU A 367 21.45 17.26 15.40
C LEU A 367 21.78 17.43 13.92
N LYS A 368 22.20 18.64 13.50
CA LYS A 368 22.60 18.91 12.12
C LYS A 368 23.78 18.04 11.68
N GLU A 369 24.81 17.94 12.51
CA GLU A 369 25.97 17.08 12.22
C GLU A 369 25.56 15.63 12.03
N GLN A 370 24.66 15.13 12.88
CA GLN A 370 24.16 13.76 12.75
C GLN A 370 23.34 13.56 11.47
N ILE A 371 22.47 14.49 11.09
CA ILE A 371 21.70 14.44 9.83
C ILE A 371 22.65 14.34 8.63
N LEU A 372 23.74 15.10 8.62
CA LEU A 372 24.75 15.04 7.54
C LEU A 372 25.49 13.69 7.51
N LYS A 373 25.79 13.10 8.67
CA LYS A 373 26.37 11.75 8.77
C LYS A 373 25.40 10.69 8.24
N ASP A 374 24.14 10.76 8.61
CA ASP A 374 23.10 9.84 8.13
C ASP A 374 22.92 9.96 6.61
N ALA A 375 22.96 11.18 6.07
CA ALA A 375 22.89 11.44 4.63
C ALA A 375 24.07 10.82 3.87
N ALA A 376 25.29 11.03 4.35
CA ALA A 376 26.50 10.47 3.74
C ALA A 376 26.51 8.93 3.78
N GLU A 377 26.08 8.33 4.90
CA GLU A 377 26.00 6.87 5.03
C GLU A 377 24.90 6.29 4.12
N ALA A 378 23.74 6.95 4.03
CA ALA A 378 22.68 6.54 3.11
C ALA A 378 23.14 6.65 1.64
N GLU A 379 23.84 7.70 1.27
CA GLU A 379 24.38 7.87 -0.08
C GLU A 379 25.35 6.74 -0.44
N ARG A 380 26.23 6.36 0.47
CA ARG A 380 27.17 5.24 0.33
C ARG A 380 26.42 3.91 0.14
N ILE A 381 25.37 3.64 0.92
CA ILE A 381 24.56 2.41 0.83
C ILE A 381 23.77 2.36 -0.48
N LEU A 382 23.32 3.50 -0.95
CA LEU A 382 22.49 3.61 -2.15
C LEU A 382 23.29 3.85 -3.43
N GLN A 383 24.64 3.87 -3.37
CA GLN A 383 25.51 4.21 -4.50
C GLN A 383 25.24 3.32 -5.71
N ASP A 384 25.14 2.00 -5.50
CA ASP A 384 24.98 0.99 -6.55
C ASP A 384 23.49 0.65 -6.84
N ARG A 385 22.55 1.35 -6.21
CA ARG A 385 21.11 1.16 -6.46
C ARG A 385 20.69 2.05 -7.64
N GLU A 386 20.18 1.40 -8.69
CA GLU A 386 19.48 2.09 -9.79
C GLU A 386 18.24 2.83 -9.25
N ILE A 387 18.06 4.07 -9.71
CA ILE A 387 16.92 4.91 -9.30
C ILE A 387 15.89 4.96 -10.41
#